data_2b6bf350c8ebf4b8be1688bf32a9e6fb
#
_entry.id   2b6bf350c8ebf4b8be1688bf32a9e6fb
#
_cell.length_a   1.000
_cell.length_b   1.000
_cell.length_c   1.000
_cell.angle_alpha   90.00
_cell.angle_beta   90.00
_cell.angle_gamma   90.00
#
_symmetry.space_group_name_H-M   'P 1'
#
loop_
_entity.id
_entity.type
_entity.pdbx_description
1 polymer ?
#
loop_
_entity_poly.entity_id
_entity_poly.type
_entity_poly.pdbx_seq_one_letter_code
_entity_poly.pdbx_strand_id
1 'polypeptide(L)'
;MGSLASRSNRRASRENELQILVVEDEDLIRDVVVDILEGHGHEVLQAESGERALQLCAEATPDLIFTDVKLPGPLSGWDVAIRCRESHPAIPVIYATGHTHSAPRPVSGSIMLHKPYRLERLLESIRTLTHTSNTSPT
;
A
#
# COMPACT_ATOMS: atom_id res chain seq x y z
N MET A 1 3.95 21.12 14.25
CA MET A 1 4.36 20.75 14.91
C MET A 1 3.90 19.52 15.25
N GLY A 2 3.10 19.38 15.60
CA GLY A 2 2.73 18.29 16.06
C GLY A 2 2.52 17.14 15.21
N SER A 3 2.13 17.27 13.99
CA SER A 3 1.73 16.12 13.29
C SER A 3 2.86 15.15 12.95
N LEU A 4 3.99 15.68 12.57
CA LEU A 4 5.11 14.83 12.27
C LEU A 4 5.66 14.20 13.53
N ALA A 5 5.79 14.95 14.56
CA ALA A 5 6.30 14.44 15.81
C ALA A 5 5.37 13.40 16.38
N SER A 6 4.07 13.59 16.25
CA SER A 6 3.11 12.68 16.74
C SER A 6 3.19 11.36 16.02
N ARG A 7 3.35 11.42 14.73
CA ARG A 7 3.44 10.24 13.93
C ARG A 7 4.67 9.43 14.27
N SER A 8 5.79 10.09 14.44
CA SER A 8 7.02 9.41 14.79
C SER A 8 6.88 8.74 16.14
N ASN A 9 6.28 9.41 17.08
CA ASN A 9 6.09 8.86 18.40
C ASN A 9 5.16 7.68 18.38
N ARG A 10 4.12 7.75 17.61
CA ARG A 10 3.20 6.64 17.49
C ARG A 10 3.91 5.42 16.92
N ARG A 11 4.71 5.63 15.91
CA ARG A 11 5.41 4.53 15.28
C ARG A 11 6.42 3.92 16.23
N ALA A 12 7.09 4.71 17.01
CA ALA A 12 8.05 4.21 17.95
C ALA A 12 7.37 3.42 19.05
N SER A 13 6.17 3.79 19.47
CA SER A 13 5.51 3.07 20.52
C SER A 13 4.69 1.89 20.01
N ARG A 14 4.30 1.88 18.75
CA ARG A 14 3.52 0.79 18.19
C ARG A 14 4.20 0.29 16.96
N GLU A 15 5.06 -0.68 17.14
CA GLU A 15 5.89 -1.18 16.05
C GLU A 15 5.11 -1.66 14.87
N ASN A 16 3.89 -2.15 15.08
CA ASN A 16 3.10 -2.68 13.98
C ASN A 16 2.22 -1.66 13.28
N GLU A 17 2.26 -0.43 13.74
CA GLU A 17 1.41 0.61 13.15
C GLU A 17 2.11 1.20 11.93
N LEU A 18 1.43 1.21 10.80
CA LEU A 18 1.99 1.67 9.54
C LEU A 18 1.12 2.74 8.92
N GLN A 19 1.69 3.52 8.03
CA GLN A 19 0.90 4.39 7.16
C GLN A 19 0.82 3.69 5.82
N ILE A 20 -0.37 3.34 5.38
CA ILE A 20 -0.58 2.55 4.16
C ILE A 20 -1.32 3.38 3.12
N LEU A 21 -0.77 3.44 1.91
CA LEU A 21 -1.44 4.10 0.81
C LEU A 21 -2.31 3.07 0.11
N VAL A 22 -3.62 3.30 0.10
CA VAL A 22 -4.58 2.41 -0.55
C VAL A 22 -5.06 3.09 -1.84
N VAL A 23 -4.84 2.44 -2.97
CA VAL A 23 -5.20 2.97 -4.27
C VAL A 23 -6.29 2.09 -4.87
N GLU A 24 -7.50 2.58 -4.89
CA GLU A 24 -8.67 1.83 -5.32
C GLU A 24 -9.73 2.83 -5.81
N ASP A 25 -10.20 2.70 -7.03
CA ASP A 25 -11.15 3.66 -7.59
C ASP A 25 -12.60 3.41 -7.15
N GLU A 26 -12.94 2.20 -6.72
CA GLU A 26 -14.30 1.92 -6.30
C GLU A 26 -14.48 2.28 -4.85
N ASP A 27 -15.33 3.26 -4.58
CA ASP A 27 -15.49 3.80 -3.24
C ASP A 27 -15.87 2.75 -2.20
N LEU A 28 -16.80 1.87 -2.54
CA LEU A 28 -17.26 0.87 -1.57
C LEU A 28 -16.17 -0.13 -1.22
N ILE A 29 -15.39 -0.54 -2.20
CA ILE A 29 -14.30 -1.46 -1.94
C ILE A 29 -13.23 -0.78 -1.12
N ARG A 30 -12.92 0.46 -1.48
CA ARG A 30 -11.92 1.22 -0.76
C ARG A 30 -12.32 1.40 0.70
N ASP A 31 -13.60 1.69 0.96
CA ASP A 31 -14.10 1.88 2.32
C ASP A 31 -13.92 0.63 3.17
N VAL A 32 -14.18 -0.53 2.59
CA VAL A 32 -14.03 -1.78 3.33
C VAL A 32 -12.56 -2.02 3.69
N VAL A 33 -11.67 -1.77 2.75
CA VAL A 33 -10.25 -1.98 3.01
C VAL A 33 -9.76 -1.00 4.06
N VAL A 34 -10.16 0.26 3.95
CA VAL A 34 -9.75 1.29 4.89
C VAL A 34 -10.22 0.93 6.31
N ASP A 35 -11.47 0.50 6.43
CA ASP A 35 -12.02 0.14 7.74
C ASP A 35 -11.22 -0.99 8.38
N ILE A 36 -10.88 -2.00 7.60
CA ILE A 36 -10.12 -3.12 8.12
C ILE A 36 -8.73 -2.68 8.57
N LEU A 37 -8.06 -1.89 7.74
CA LEU A 37 -6.71 -1.47 8.07
C LEU A 37 -6.69 -0.54 9.28
N GLU A 38 -7.63 0.37 9.35
CA GLU A 38 -7.71 1.28 10.50
C GLU A 38 -8.07 0.51 11.77
N GLY A 39 -8.90 -0.51 11.63
CA GLY A 39 -9.25 -1.36 12.77
C GLY A 39 -8.06 -2.11 13.34
N HIS A 40 -7.01 -2.28 12.54
CA HIS A 40 -5.79 -2.93 13.00
C HIS A 40 -4.72 -1.91 13.41
N GLY A 41 -5.08 -0.66 13.53
CA GLY A 41 -4.19 0.36 14.03
C GLY A 41 -3.37 1.10 12.99
N HIS A 42 -3.61 0.85 11.72
CA HIS A 42 -2.85 1.52 10.67
C HIS A 42 -3.46 2.85 10.29
N GLU A 43 -2.64 3.75 9.82
CA GLU A 43 -3.09 5.01 9.28
C GLU A 43 -3.23 4.82 7.77
N VAL A 44 -4.30 5.29 7.16
CA VAL A 44 -4.54 5.04 5.75
C VAL A 44 -4.61 6.33 4.95
N LEU A 45 -3.87 6.37 3.85
CA LEU A 45 -4.00 7.41 2.86
C LEU A 45 -4.79 6.81 1.70
N GLN A 46 -5.73 7.54 1.16
CA GLN A 46 -6.62 7.02 0.14
C GLN A 46 -6.44 7.73 -1.18
N ALA A 47 -6.34 6.97 -2.25
CA ALA A 47 -6.27 7.52 -3.59
C ALA A 47 -7.22 6.77 -4.51
N GLU A 48 -7.95 7.50 -5.33
CA GLU A 48 -8.89 6.90 -6.26
C GLU A 48 -8.29 6.75 -7.66
N SER A 49 -7.06 7.20 -7.87
CA SER A 49 -6.42 7.13 -9.17
C SER A 49 -4.91 7.04 -9.00
N GLY A 50 -4.22 6.70 -10.06
CA GLY A 50 -2.77 6.63 -10.03
C GLY A 50 -2.15 7.99 -9.79
N GLU A 51 -2.71 9.03 -10.39
CA GLU A 51 -2.19 10.39 -10.22
C GLU A 51 -2.28 10.83 -8.77
N ARG A 52 -3.42 10.55 -8.14
CA ARG A 52 -3.57 10.94 -6.74
C ARG A 52 -2.62 10.14 -5.86
N ALA A 53 -2.42 8.89 -6.19
CA ALA A 53 -1.49 8.03 -5.45
C ALA A 53 -0.08 8.59 -5.49
N LEU A 54 0.35 9.06 -6.65
CA LEU A 54 1.70 9.62 -6.77
C LEU A 54 1.86 10.89 -5.97
N GLN A 55 0.83 11.71 -5.93
CA GLN A 55 0.86 12.92 -5.12
C GLN A 55 1.02 12.57 -3.65
N LEU A 56 0.24 11.62 -3.18
CA LEU A 56 0.29 11.23 -1.77
C LEU A 56 1.63 10.56 -1.42
N CYS A 57 2.15 9.79 -2.33
CA CYS A 57 3.43 9.13 -2.11
C CYS A 57 4.54 10.16 -1.95
N ALA A 58 4.51 11.20 -2.75
CA ALA A 58 5.51 12.25 -2.68
C ALA A 58 5.38 13.08 -1.41
N GLU A 59 4.15 13.34 -0.99
CA GLU A 59 3.92 14.21 0.15
C GLU A 59 4.11 13.52 1.49
N ALA A 60 3.72 12.26 1.57
CA ALA A 60 3.64 11.58 2.85
C ALA A 60 4.61 10.43 3.06
N THR A 61 5.25 9.95 2.03
CA THR A 61 6.18 8.82 2.11
C THR A 61 5.60 7.66 2.94
N PRO A 62 4.57 7.01 2.43
CA PRO A 62 3.93 5.93 3.19
C PRO A 62 4.86 4.74 3.42
N ASP A 63 4.50 3.88 4.35
CA ASP A 63 5.29 2.71 4.70
C ASP A 63 5.00 1.52 3.78
N LEU A 64 3.87 1.53 3.11
CA LEU A 64 3.48 0.41 2.25
C LEU A 64 2.43 0.90 1.26
N ILE A 65 2.41 0.33 0.07
CA ILE A 65 1.39 0.63 -0.93
C ILE A 65 0.54 -0.59 -1.17
N PHE A 66 -0.77 -0.44 -1.13
CA PHE A 66 -1.71 -1.48 -1.56
C PHE A 66 -2.51 -0.89 -2.72
N THR A 67 -2.32 -1.38 -3.92
CA THR A 67 -2.92 -0.77 -5.10
C THR A 67 -3.61 -1.78 -6.00
N ASP A 68 -4.74 -1.38 -6.54
CA ASP A 68 -5.36 -2.11 -7.60
C ASP A 68 -4.46 -1.98 -8.81
N VAL A 69 -4.41 -2.97 -9.66
CA VAL A 69 -3.63 -2.90 -10.89
C VAL A 69 -4.38 -2.06 -11.92
N LYS A 70 -5.67 -2.29 -12.06
CA LYS A 70 -6.44 -1.57 -13.04
C LYS A 70 -7.03 -0.31 -12.41
N LEU A 71 -6.60 0.83 -12.85
CA LEU A 71 -7.04 2.13 -12.33
C LEU A 71 -7.54 2.99 -13.48
N PRO A 72 -8.38 3.97 -13.19
CA PRO A 72 -8.83 4.88 -14.24
C PRO A 72 -7.67 5.77 -14.67
N GLY A 73 -7.74 6.26 -15.87
CA GLY A 73 -6.74 7.16 -16.41
C GLY A 73 -5.53 6.43 -16.95
N PRO A 74 -4.49 7.14 -17.23
CA PRO A 74 -3.33 6.58 -17.90
C PRO A 74 -2.40 5.74 -17.04
N LEU A 75 -2.48 5.90 -15.72
CA LEU A 75 -1.55 5.16 -14.85
C LEU A 75 -2.20 3.94 -14.26
N SER A 76 -1.55 2.80 -14.39
CA SER A 76 -2.00 1.55 -13.75
C SER A 76 -1.35 1.43 -12.38
N GLY A 77 -1.74 0.43 -11.62
CA GLY A 77 -1.08 0.13 -10.35
C GLY A 77 0.38 -0.24 -10.52
N TRP A 78 0.72 -0.86 -11.67
CA TRP A 78 2.13 -1.14 -11.98
C TRP A 78 2.90 0.17 -12.06
N ASP A 79 2.35 1.14 -12.76
CA ASP A 79 2.99 2.44 -12.95
C ASP A 79 3.17 3.16 -11.63
N VAL A 80 2.16 3.10 -10.77
CA VAL A 80 2.23 3.74 -9.46
C VAL A 80 3.41 3.18 -8.67
N ALA A 81 3.51 1.86 -8.61
CA ALA A 81 4.57 1.23 -7.83
C ALA A 81 5.95 1.52 -8.40
N ILE A 82 6.08 1.45 -9.71
CA ILE A 82 7.36 1.72 -10.36
C ILE A 82 7.82 3.13 -10.07
N ARG A 83 6.92 4.09 -10.19
CA ARG A 83 7.28 5.49 -9.97
C ARG A 83 7.54 5.79 -8.50
N CYS A 84 6.76 5.20 -7.60
CA CYS A 84 7.02 5.38 -6.17
C CYS A 84 8.38 4.83 -5.79
N ARG A 85 8.77 3.71 -6.40
CA ARG A 85 10.07 3.11 -6.13
C ARG A 85 11.24 3.96 -6.62
N GLU A 86 10.99 4.88 -7.52
CA GLU A 86 12.04 5.79 -7.96
C GLU A 86 12.47 6.71 -6.81
N SER A 87 11.53 7.10 -5.95
CA SER A 87 11.85 7.93 -4.81
C SER A 87 12.03 7.13 -3.54
N HIS A 88 11.42 5.99 -3.45
CA HIS A 88 11.44 5.15 -2.25
C HIS A 88 11.74 3.71 -2.66
N PRO A 89 13.01 3.40 -2.93
CA PRO A 89 13.35 2.12 -3.58
C PRO A 89 12.95 0.85 -2.82
N ALA A 90 12.79 0.97 -1.53
CA ALA A 90 12.47 -0.22 -0.74
C ALA A 90 11.01 -0.29 -0.29
N ILE A 91 10.15 0.60 -0.76
CA ILE A 91 8.78 0.60 -0.26
C ILE A 91 8.07 -0.71 -0.62
N PRO A 92 7.47 -1.39 0.34
CA PRO A 92 6.73 -2.63 0.06
C PRO A 92 5.48 -2.35 -0.75
N VAL A 93 5.14 -3.26 -1.65
CA VAL A 93 3.98 -3.09 -2.52
C VAL A 93 3.17 -4.38 -2.56
N ILE A 94 1.85 -4.24 -2.41
CA ILE A 94 0.91 -5.32 -2.59
C ILE A 94 -0.04 -4.89 -3.70
N TYR A 95 -0.25 -5.75 -4.69
CA TYR A 95 -1.19 -5.47 -5.78
C TYR A 95 -2.45 -6.30 -5.62
N ALA A 96 -3.59 -5.72 -5.99
CA ALA A 96 -4.82 -6.50 -6.11
C ALA A 96 -5.17 -6.54 -7.60
N THR A 97 -5.29 -7.72 -8.15
CA THR A 97 -5.51 -7.86 -9.58
C THR A 97 -6.64 -8.83 -9.87
N GLY A 98 -7.49 -8.46 -10.82
CA GLY A 98 -8.50 -9.35 -11.31
C GLY A 98 -8.01 -9.96 -12.60
N HIS A 99 -8.91 -10.17 -13.50
CA HIS A 99 -8.56 -10.71 -14.79
C HIS A 99 -8.01 -9.56 -15.62
N THR A 100 -6.82 -9.71 -16.14
CA THR A 100 -6.24 -8.65 -16.93
C THR A 100 -5.53 -9.25 -18.14
N HIS A 101 -5.55 -8.53 -19.22
CA HIS A 101 -4.92 -8.97 -20.45
C HIS A 101 -3.50 -8.45 -20.59
N SER A 102 -3.10 -7.54 -19.72
CA SER A 102 -1.76 -6.99 -19.83
C SER A 102 -0.75 -7.87 -19.11
N ALA A 103 0.44 -7.88 -19.59
CA ALA A 103 1.52 -8.60 -18.92
C ALA A 103 1.81 -7.93 -17.57
N PRO A 104 2.03 -8.69 -16.54
CA PRO A 104 2.34 -8.12 -15.23
C PRO A 104 3.68 -7.42 -15.23
N ARG A 105 3.76 -6.33 -14.48
CA ARG A 105 5.03 -5.58 -14.30
C ARG A 105 5.26 -5.31 -12.82
N PRO A 106 5.28 -6.31 -11.95
CA PRO A 106 5.40 -6.07 -10.52
C PRO A 106 6.81 -5.65 -10.14
N VAL A 107 6.91 -4.76 -9.16
CA VAL A 107 8.21 -4.40 -8.64
C VAL A 107 8.77 -5.55 -7.81
N SER A 108 10.07 -5.60 -7.64
CA SER A 108 10.69 -6.73 -6.98
C SER A 108 10.24 -6.85 -5.53
N GLY A 109 10.05 -8.06 -5.07
CA GLY A 109 9.65 -8.33 -3.69
C GLY A 109 8.19 -8.04 -3.37
N SER A 110 7.39 -7.68 -4.37
CA SER A 110 5.98 -7.37 -4.12
C SER A 110 5.15 -8.64 -4.01
N ILE A 111 3.93 -8.48 -3.50
CA ILE A 111 2.99 -9.58 -3.40
C ILE A 111 1.77 -9.25 -4.25
N MET A 112 1.23 -10.25 -4.95
CA MET A 112 0.04 -10.07 -5.74
C MET A 112 -1.10 -10.87 -5.16
N LEU A 113 -2.24 -10.21 -4.92
CA LEU A 113 -3.45 -10.86 -4.46
C LEU A 113 -4.43 -10.90 -5.61
N HIS A 114 -4.91 -12.08 -5.96
CA HIS A 114 -5.86 -12.23 -7.05
C HIS A 114 -7.29 -12.06 -6.53
N LYS A 115 -8.07 -11.25 -7.20
CA LYS A 115 -9.46 -11.02 -6.82
C LYS A 115 -10.32 -12.21 -7.21
N PRO A 116 -11.27 -12.58 -6.38
CA PRO A 116 -11.53 -12.03 -5.06
C PRO A 116 -10.52 -12.55 -4.05
N TYR A 117 -10.03 -11.68 -3.17
CA TYR A 117 -9.09 -12.11 -2.16
C TYR A 117 -9.75 -11.98 -0.79
N ARG A 118 -9.23 -12.69 0.20
CA ARG A 118 -9.75 -12.59 1.55
C ARG A 118 -9.00 -11.50 2.28
N LEU A 119 -9.68 -10.77 3.12
CA LEU A 119 -9.04 -9.71 3.88
C LEU A 119 -7.93 -10.25 4.77
N GLU A 120 -8.06 -11.47 5.25
CA GLU A 120 -6.99 -12.10 6.01
C GLU A 120 -5.71 -12.24 5.20
N ARG A 121 -5.86 -12.47 3.90
CA ARG A 121 -4.69 -12.58 3.02
C ARG A 121 -3.99 -11.22 2.89
N LEU A 122 -4.76 -10.14 2.85
CA LEU A 122 -4.18 -8.81 2.80
C LEU A 122 -3.42 -8.54 4.09
N LEU A 123 -4.01 -8.84 5.24
CA LEU A 123 -3.35 -8.59 6.52
C LEU A 123 -2.09 -9.45 6.66
N GLU A 124 -2.14 -10.67 6.21
CA GLU A 124 -1.00 -11.56 6.24
C GLU A 124 0.12 -11.04 5.35
N SER A 125 -0.23 -10.54 4.17
CA SER A 125 0.75 -10.00 3.24
C SER A 125 1.44 -8.77 3.81
N ILE A 126 0.70 -7.93 4.49
CA ILE A 126 1.26 -6.76 5.16
C ILE A 126 2.29 -7.21 6.20
N ARG A 127 1.94 -8.18 7.01
CA ARG A 127 2.86 -8.70 8.02
C ARG A 127 4.09 -9.31 7.38
N THR A 128 3.90 -10.07 6.31
CA THR A 128 5.02 -10.71 5.62
C THR A 128 6.01 -9.68 5.11
N LEU A 129 5.52 -8.64 4.47
CA LEU A 129 6.41 -7.66 3.86
C LEU A 129 7.10 -6.79 4.91
N THR A 130 6.43 -6.46 5.98
CA THR A 130 7.00 -5.56 6.97
C THR A 130 7.82 -6.29 8.02
N HIS A 131 7.41 -7.49 8.41
CA HIS A 131 8.18 -8.24 9.38
C HIS A 131 9.44 -8.83 8.78
N THR A 132 9.41 -9.14 7.52
CA THR A 132 10.59 -9.66 6.86
C THR A 132 11.72 -8.67 6.95
N SER A 133 11.44 -7.40 6.80
CA SER A 133 12.48 -6.41 6.90
C SER A 133 12.96 -6.31 8.32
N ASN A 134 12.15 -6.59 9.30
CA ASN A 134 12.56 -6.47 10.65
C ASN A 134 13.30 -7.68 11.14
N THR A 135 13.02 -8.83 10.58
CA THR A 135 13.63 -10.01 11.08
C THR A 135 14.84 -10.36 10.37
N SER A 136 15.51 -9.45 9.78
CA SER A 136 16.62 -9.73 9.12
C SER A 136 17.49 -10.53 9.94
N PRO A 137 18.12 -11.34 9.43
CA PRO A 137 18.83 -12.22 10.03
C PRO A 137 19.66 -12.03 10.92
N THR A 138 19.51 -12.41 11.68
CA THR A 138 20.30 -12.25 12.67
C THR A 138 21.38 -13.12 12.72
#